data_9f1dbbe0a5e4829ea7fc5bb5a0514d8a
#
_entry.id   9f1dbbe0a5e4829ea7fc5bb5a0514d8a
#
_cell.length_a   1.000
_cell.length_b   1.000
_cell.length_c   1.000
_cell.angle_alpha   90.00
_cell.angle_beta   90.00
_cell.angle_gamma   90.00
#
_symmetry.space_group_name_H-M   'P 1'
#
loop_
_entity.id
_entity.type
_entity.pdbx_description
1 polymer ?
#
loop_
_entity_poly.entity_id
_entity_poly.type
_entity_poly.pdbx_seq_one_letter_code
_entity_poly.pdbx_strand_id
1 'polypeptide(L)'
;DDAAYAASRARALTARGFGVRRINEDLRAKGISETDSGEAREDSENARWQSAERFAQRKRIGPFATEQATPELRHKQFQAFLRAGHSFDIAKAFVRAAPGESVEFAD
;
A
#
# COMPACT_ATOMS: atom_id res chain seq x y z
N ASP A 1 24.16 -8.63 -0.24
CA ASP A 1 24.01 -8.40 -1.67
C ASP A 1 22.74 -7.57 -1.93
N ASP A 2 22.65 -6.98 -3.10
CA ASP A 2 21.58 -6.05 -3.42
C ASP A 2 20.22 -6.71 -3.51
N ALA A 3 20.14 -7.94 -3.97
CA ALA A 3 18.86 -8.65 -4.05
C ALA A 3 18.32 -8.96 -2.66
N ALA A 4 19.17 -9.40 -1.73
CA ALA A 4 18.76 -9.65 -0.35
C ALA A 4 18.37 -8.36 0.35
N TYR A 5 19.10 -7.28 0.12
CA TYR A 5 18.76 -5.96 0.66
C TYR A 5 17.40 -5.49 0.14
N ALA A 6 17.17 -5.62 -1.16
CA ALA A 6 15.90 -5.21 -1.78
C ALA A 6 14.72 -5.99 -1.18
N ALA A 7 14.86 -7.31 -1.03
CA ALA A 7 13.80 -8.14 -0.44
C ALA A 7 13.50 -7.74 0.99
N SER A 8 14.52 -7.52 1.80
CA SER A 8 14.37 -7.09 3.19
C SER A 8 13.71 -5.72 3.29
N ARG A 9 14.15 -4.78 2.46
CA ARG A 9 13.62 -3.42 2.44
C ARG A 9 12.15 -3.41 2.02
N ALA A 10 11.81 -4.18 0.98
CA ALA A 10 10.43 -4.28 0.50
C ALA A 10 9.51 -4.86 1.58
N ARG A 11 9.95 -5.90 2.29
CA ARG A 11 9.16 -6.48 3.38
C ARG A 11 8.92 -5.47 4.49
N ALA A 12 9.94 -4.69 4.85
CA ALA A 12 9.80 -3.67 5.89
C ALA A 12 8.80 -2.58 5.49
N LEU A 13 8.88 -2.11 4.24
CA LEU A 13 7.96 -1.08 3.74
C LEU A 13 6.53 -1.60 3.61
N THR A 14 6.37 -2.84 3.14
CA THR A 14 5.06 -3.51 3.07
C THR A 14 4.43 -3.60 4.46
N ALA A 15 5.20 -4.00 5.45
CA ALA A 15 4.72 -4.10 6.83
C ALA A 15 4.30 -2.74 7.40
N ARG A 16 4.90 -1.66 6.92
CA ARG A 16 4.53 -0.29 7.30
C ARG A 16 3.34 0.25 6.52
N GLY A 17 2.82 -0.50 5.57
CA GLY A 17 1.65 -0.09 4.80
C GLY A 17 1.93 0.66 3.50
N PHE A 18 3.18 0.67 3.04
CA PHE A 18 3.50 1.28 1.75
C PHE A 18 3.15 0.36 0.58
N GLY A 19 2.71 0.96 -0.52
CA GLY A 19 2.30 0.22 -1.70
C GLY A 19 3.41 0.02 -2.71
N VAL A 20 3.11 -0.75 -3.75
CA VAL A 20 4.06 -1.19 -4.78
C VAL A 20 4.85 -0.06 -5.40
N ARG A 21 4.17 1.02 -5.80
CA ARG A 21 4.84 2.13 -6.49
C ARG A 21 5.85 2.82 -5.59
N ARG A 22 5.50 3.03 -4.31
CA ARG A 22 6.40 3.66 -3.34
C ARG A 22 7.62 2.78 -3.06
N ILE A 23 7.39 1.46 -2.95
CA ILE A 23 8.47 0.49 -2.73
C ILE A 23 9.42 0.50 -3.93
N ASN A 24 8.89 0.47 -5.15
CA ASN A 24 9.72 0.51 -6.36
C ASN A 24 10.53 1.80 -6.47
N GLU A 25 9.93 2.94 -6.12
CA GLU A 25 10.62 4.22 -6.09
C GLU A 25 11.76 4.22 -5.07
N ASP A 26 11.52 3.64 -3.89
CA ASP A 26 12.54 3.54 -2.84
C ASP A 26 13.74 2.71 -3.31
N LEU A 27 13.49 1.54 -3.90
CA LEU A 27 14.56 0.67 -4.39
C LEU A 27 15.34 1.34 -5.52
N ARG A 28 14.65 2.02 -6.42
CA ARG A 28 15.29 2.75 -7.53
C ARG A 28 16.16 3.89 -7.00
N ALA A 29 15.66 4.63 -6.01
CA ALA A 29 16.41 5.72 -5.41
C ALA A 29 17.68 5.24 -4.72
N LYS A 30 17.69 4.00 -4.24
CA LYS A 30 18.86 3.39 -3.61
C LYS A 30 19.82 2.73 -4.61
N GLY A 31 19.53 2.87 -5.90
CA GLY A 31 20.40 2.37 -6.95
C GLY A 31 20.31 0.86 -7.18
N ILE A 32 19.26 0.21 -6.70
CA ILE A 32 19.09 -1.23 -6.93
C ILE A 32 18.66 -1.45 -8.38
N SER A 33 19.35 -2.38 -9.08
CA SER A 33 19.04 -2.67 -10.47
C SER A 33 17.69 -3.36 -10.62
N GLU A 34 17.15 -3.34 -11.85
CA GLU A 34 15.90 -4.04 -12.16
C GLU A 34 16.02 -5.54 -11.85
N THR A 35 17.16 -6.14 -12.18
CA THR A 35 17.41 -7.56 -11.93
C THR A 35 17.41 -7.86 -10.43
N ASP A 36 18.15 -7.09 -9.65
CA ASP A 36 18.27 -7.31 -8.21
C ASP A 36 16.98 -6.99 -7.44
N SER A 37 16.12 -6.13 -7.98
CA SER A 37 14.85 -5.80 -7.35
C SER A 37 13.68 -6.69 -7.80
N GLY A 38 13.89 -7.61 -8.74
CA GLY A 38 12.82 -8.41 -9.35
C GLY A 38 11.97 -9.17 -8.35
N GLU A 39 12.60 -9.93 -7.46
CA GLU A 39 11.88 -10.70 -6.44
C GLU A 39 11.13 -9.78 -5.46
N ALA A 40 11.79 -8.72 -5.02
CA ALA A 40 11.17 -7.74 -4.10
C ALA A 40 9.95 -7.08 -4.73
N ARG A 41 10.02 -6.77 -6.03
CA ARG A 41 8.90 -6.17 -6.76
C ARG A 41 7.74 -7.14 -6.90
N GLU A 42 8.04 -8.40 -7.22
CA GLU A 42 7.01 -9.43 -7.31
C GLU A 42 6.33 -9.66 -5.96
N ASP A 43 7.11 -9.75 -4.88
CA ASP A 43 6.58 -9.93 -3.54
C ASP A 43 5.68 -8.76 -3.13
N SER A 44 6.11 -7.52 -3.43
CA SER A 44 5.29 -6.35 -3.09
C SER A 44 3.99 -6.31 -3.90
N GLU A 45 4.02 -6.75 -5.16
CA GLU A 45 2.83 -6.87 -5.98
C GLU A 45 1.86 -7.91 -5.42
N ASN A 46 2.39 -9.05 -5.01
CA ASN A 46 1.56 -10.11 -4.38
C ASN A 46 0.95 -9.66 -3.05
N ALA A 47 1.60 -8.75 -2.36
CA ALA A 47 1.14 -8.22 -1.07
C ALA A 47 0.37 -6.90 -1.19
N ARG A 48 -0.02 -6.49 -2.38
CA ARG A 48 -0.59 -5.15 -2.61
C ARG A 48 -1.86 -4.85 -1.82
N TRP A 49 -2.72 -5.85 -1.64
CA TRP A 49 -3.94 -5.68 -0.85
C TRP A 49 -3.64 -5.66 0.65
N GLN A 50 -2.73 -6.54 1.10
CA GLN A 50 -2.36 -6.63 2.51
C GLN A 50 -1.66 -5.34 2.98
N SER A 51 -0.78 -4.76 2.16
CA SER A 51 -0.12 -3.51 2.52
C SER A 51 -1.11 -2.35 2.59
N ALA A 52 -2.08 -2.33 1.68
CA ALA A 52 -3.14 -1.30 1.71
C ALA A 52 -4.02 -1.45 2.95
N GLU A 53 -4.34 -2.68 3.34
CA GLU A 53 -5.10 -2.92 4.57
C GLU A 53 -4.34 -2.41 5.79
N ARG A 54 -3.03 -2.64 5.86
CA ARG A 54 -2.21 -2.11 6.95
C ARG A 54 -2.21 -0.59 6.98
N PHE A 55 -2.14 0.04 5.80
CA PHE A 55 -2.25 1.49 5.69
C PHE A 55 -3.60 1.98 6.22
N ALA A 56 -4.69 1.34 5.80
CA ALA A 56 -6.04 1.68 6.26
C ALA A 56 -6.18 1.52 7.77
N GLN A 57 -5.63 0.44 8.33
CA GLN A 57 -5.65 0.20 9.78
C GLN A 57 -4.93 1.32 10.53
N ARG A 58 -3.73 1.66 10.10
CA ARG A 58 -2.91 2.68 10.77
C ARG A 58 -3.54 4.06 10.71
N LYS A 59 -4.17 4.39 9.60
CA LYS A 59 -4.80 5.70 9.39
C LYS A 59 -6.27 5.72 9.80
N ARG A 60 -6.82 4.58 10.17
CA ARG A 60 -8.24 4.41 10.55
C ARG A 60 -9.17 4.86 9.43
N ILE A 61 -8.93 4.33 8.25
CA ILE A 61 -9.69 4.65 7.03
C ILE A 61 -10.68 3.53 6.73
N GLY A 62 -11.85 3.89 6.22
CA GLY A 62 -12.85 2.95 5.75
C GLY A 62 -13.30 1.95 6.79
N PRO A 63 -13.02 0.63 6.60
CA PRO A 63 -13.45 -0.40 7.55
C PRO A 63 -12.95 -0.18 8.97
N PHE A 64 -11.84 0.53 9.12
CA PHE A 64 -11.17 0.75 10.42
C PHE A 64 -11.49 2.11 11.03
N ALA A 65 -12.35 2.88 10.39
CA ALA A 65 -12.82 4.16 10.94
C ALA A 65 -13.88 3.92 12.00
N THR A 66 -14.01 4.88 12.90
CA THR A 66 -15.07 4.82 13.94
C THR A 66 -16.40 5.33 13.43
N GLU A 67 -16.37 6.20 12.41
CA GLU A 67 -17.59 6.75 11.81
C GLU A 67 -17.38 7.00 10.32
N GLN A 68 -18.48 7.22 9.62
CA GLN A 68 -18.47 7.48 8.18
C GLN A 68 -17.72 8.78 7.90
N ALA A 69 -16.78 8.73 6.94
CA ALA A 69 -16.04 9.92 6.54
C ALA A 69 -16.88 10.84 5.66
N THR A 70 -16.65 12.15 5.77
CA THR A 70 -17.25 13.13 4.86
C THR A 70 -16.63 12.97 3.46
N PRO A 71 -17.30 13.48 2.41
CA PRO A 71 -16.70 13.47 1.06
C PRO A 71 -15.34 14.14 0.99
N GLU A 72 -15.16 15.26 1.71
CA GLU A 72 -13.88 15.97 1.77
C GLU A 72 -12.79 15.12 2.40
N LEU A 73 -13.11 14.45 3.49
CA LEU A 73 -12.16 13.57 4.16
C LEU A 73 -11.81 12.37 3.29
N ARG A 74 -12.81 11.76 2.62
CA ARG A 74 -12.56 10.65 1.71
C ARG A 74 -11.61 11.03 0.59
N HIS A 75 -11.74 12.25 0.06
CA HIS A 75 -10.84 12.74 -0.97
C HIS A 75 -9.39 12.81 -0.46
N LYS A 76 -9.21 13.35 0.75
CA LYS A 76 -7.88 13.42 1.37
C LYS A 76 -7.31 12.03 1.64
N GLN A 77 -8.14 11.10 2.10
CA GLN A 77 -7.74 9.73 2.36
C GLN A 77 -7.30 9.02 1.06
N PHE A 78 -8.06 9.22 0.00
CA PHE A 78 -7.73 8.66 -1.31
C PHE A 78 -6.35 9.15 -1.77
N GLN A 79 -6.10 10.45 -1.68
CA GLN A 79 -4.81 11.02 -2.05
C GLN A 79 -3.68 10.47 -1.18
N ALA A 80 -3.93 10.25 0.12
CA ALA A 80 -2.94 9.67 1.02
C ALA A 80 -2.57 8.25 0.60
N PHE A 81 -3.55 7.44 0.19
CA PHE A 81 -3.29 6.10 -0.35
C PHE A 81 -2.38 6.16 -1.58
N LEU A 82 -2.66 7.09 -2.50
CA LEU A 82 -1.85 7.23 -3.72
C LEU A 82 -0.42 7.65 -3.39
N ARG A 83 -0.25 8.58 -2.47
CA ARG A 83 1.10 9.00 -2.02
C ARG A 83 1.86 7.87 -1.36
N ALA A 84 1.15 6.97 -0.68
CA ALA A 84 1.77 5.80 -0.05
C ALA A 84 2.13 4.70 -1.07
N GLY A 85 1.74 4.88 -2.33
CA GLY A 85 2.14 3.97 -3.42
C GLY A 85 1.09 2.97 -3.87
N HIS A 86 -0.15 3.07 -3.38
CA HIS A 86 -1.21 2.14 -3.73
C HIS A 86 -1.90 2.53 -5.05
N SER A 87 -2.49 1.56 -5.73
CA SER A 87 -3.21 1.80 -6.98
C SER A 87 -4.55 2.50 -6.73
N PHE A 88 -5.11 3.11 -7.79
CA PHE A 88 -6.43 3.72 -7.75
C PHE A 88 -7.51 2.77 -7.26
N ASP A 89 -7.56 1.56 -7.83
CA ASP A 89 -8.60 0.59 -7.51
C ASP A 89 -8.55 0.16 -6.04
N ILE A 90 -7.36 -0.10 -5.54
CA ILE A 90 -7.17 -0.51 -4.15
C ILE A 90 -7.50 0.65 -3.20
N ALA A 91 -7.00 1.84 -3.49
CA ALA A 91 -7.29 3.03 -2.69
C ALA A 91 -8.80 3.29 -2.62
N LYS A 92 -9.47 3.21 -3.76
CA LYS A 92 -10.92 3.43 -3.86
C LYS A 92 -11.69 2.41 -3.03
N ALA A 93 -11.29 1.12 -3.10
CA ALA A 93 -11.97 0.06 -2.36
C ALA A 93 -11.95 0.31 -0.85
N PHE A 94 -10.81 0.73 -0.31
CA PHE A 94 -10.71 0.99 1.13
C PHE A 94 -11.41 2.29 1.54
N VAL A 95 -11.25 3.35 0.75
CA VAL A 95 -11.81 4.66 1.12
C VAL A 95 -13.32 4.66 1.10
N ARG A 96 -13.95 3.94 0.15
CA ARG A 96 -15.42 3.89 0.06
C ARG A 96 -16.07 2.94 1.04
N ALA A 97 -15.31 2.03 1.65
CA ALA A 97 -15.87 1.05 2.58
C ALA A 97 -16.36 1.74 3.86
N ALA A 98 -17.50 1.29 4.35
CA ALA A 98 -18.05 1.79 5.61
C ALA A 98 -17.31 1.19 6.81
N PRO A 99 -17.37 1.83 7.99
CA PRO A 99 -16.82 1.25 9.21
C PRO A 99 -17.34 -0.17 9.43
N GLY A 100 -16.40 -1.11 9.64
CA GLY A 100 -16.74 -2.52 9.86
C GLY A 100 -17.04 -3.32 8.62
N GLU A 101 -17.11 -2.70 7.45
CA GLU A 101 -17.36 -3.41 6.20
C GLU A 101 -16.08 -4.16 5.76
N SER A 102 -16.26 -5.36 5.21
CA SER A 102 -15.12 -6.11 4.66
C SER A 102 -14.78 -5.60 3.27
N VAL A 103 -13.48 -5.51 2.98
CA VAL A 103 -12.98 -5.22 1.64
C VAL A 103 -12.47 -6.52 1.04
N GLU A 104 -13.01 -6.89 -0.11
CA GLU A 104 -12.57 -8.10 -0.82
C GLU A 104 -11.30 -7.79 -1.60
N PHE A 105 -10.31 -8.68 -1.48
CA PHE A 105 -9.06 -8.57 -2.23
C PHE A 105 -9.26 -9.19 -3.61
N ALA A 106 -9.29 -8.33 -4.62
CA ALA A 106 -9.44 -8.77 -6.00
C ALA A 106 -8.08 -9.13 -6.61
N ASP A 107 -8.08 -9.99 -7.58
CA ASP A 107 -6.87 -10.37 -8.32
C ASP A 107 -6.47 -9.31 -9.35
#